data_a72e7e1c8a596645e7600b48b6849ab4
#
_entry.id   a72e7e1c8a596645e7600b48b6849ab4
#
_cell.length_a   1.000
_cell.length_b   1.000
_cell.length_c   1.000
_cell.angle_alpha   90.00
_cell.angle_beta   90.00
_cell.angle_gamma   90.00
#
_symmetry.space_group_name_H-M   'P 1'
#
loop_
_entity.id
_entity.type
_entity.pdbx_description
1 polymer ?
#
loop_
_entity_poly.entity_id
_entity_poly.type
_entity_poly.pdbx_seq_one_letter_code
_entity_poly.pdbx_strand_id
1 'polypeptide(L)'
;MFLNTVHHVAIIVSDYELSRDFYVNKLGFEIIRENPRPERHDYKLGLRCGDIELEIFGNKTSDSNYVEPPKRPSYPEACGLRHLAFRVTNIEGVVKELEQKGISCQPVRKDTFTGEKMTFFADPDGLPLELHE
;
A
#
# COMPACT_ATOMS: atom_id res chain seq x y z
N MET A 1 -10.87 -4.51 -27.43
CA MET A 1 -10.55 -4.60 -26.00
C MET A 1 -10.33 -3.20 -25.47
N PHE A 2 -11.04 -2.84 -24.43
CA PHE A 2 -11.04 -1.48 -23.89
C PHE A 2 -10.57 -1.42 -22.44
N LEU A 3 -9.75 -2.39 -22.01
CA LEU A 3 -9.16 -2.42 -20.67
C LEU A 3 -7.91 -1.52 -20.60
N ASN A 4 -8.11 -0.23 -20.70
CA ASN A 4 -7.05 0.76 -20.76
C ASN A 4 -7.00 1.71 -19.55
N THR A 5 -7.86 1.48 -18.56
CA THR A 5 -7.94 2.32 -17.36
C THR A 5 -8.13 1.44 -16.13
N VAL A 6 -7.29 1.66 -15.12
CA VAL A 6 -7.44 0.98 -13.83
C VAL A 6 -8.44 1.77 -12.99
N HIS A 7 -9.44 1.09 -12.42
CA HIS A 7 -10.41 1.71 -11.53
C HIS A 7 -9.89 1.72 -10.09
N HIS A 8 -9.42 0.59 -9.60
CA HIS A 8 -8.90 0.46 -8.24
C HIS A 8 -7.94 -0.71 -8.11
N VAL A 9 -7.15 -0.67 -7.05
CA VAL A 9 -6.31 -1.78 -6.59
C VAL A 9 -6.73 -2.11 -5.16
N ALA A 10 -6.93 -3.37 -4.86
CA ALA A 10 -7.35 -3.84 -3.54
C ALA A 10 -6.19 -4.53 -2.83
N ILE A 11 -6.00 -4.19 -1.56
CA ILE A 11 -4.90 -4.67 -0.71
C ILE A 11 -5.50 -5.33 0.53
N ILE A 12 -5.06 -6.54 0.84
CA ILE A 12 -5.41 -7.25 2.07
C ILE A 12 -4.38 -6.90 3.15
N VAL A 13 -4.85 -6.54 4.33
CA VAL A 13 -3.99 -6.19 5.47
C VAL A 13 -4.35 -7.05 6.69
N SER A 14 -3.36 -7.31 7.55
CA SER A 14 -3.55 -8.14 8.73
C SER A 14 -4.14 -7.37 9.93
N ASP A 15 -3.83 -6.09 10.03
CA ASP A 15 -4.29 -5.22 11.12
C ASP A 15 -4.90 -3.95 10.51
N TYR A 16 -6.21 -3.87 10.53
CA TYR A 16 -6.95 -2.78 9.90
C TYR A 16 -6.56 -1.42 10.46
N GLU A 17 -6.49 -1.28 11.79
CA GLU A 17 -6.20 0.00 12.42
C GLU A 17 -4.77 0.47 12.15
N LEU A 18 -3.82 -0.43 12.22
CA LEU A 18 -2.41 -0.14 11.94
C LEU A 18 -2.22 0.26 10.46
N SER A 19 -2.83 -0.47 9.54
CA SER A 19 -2.73 -0.16 8.11
C SER A 19 -3.49 1.10 7.73
N ARG A 20 -4.63 1.35 8.36
CA ARG A 20 -5.37 2.61 8.18
C ARG A 20 -4.51 3.81 8.59
N ASP A 21 -3.85 3.74 9.73
CA ASP A 21 -2.93 4.79 10.18
C ASP A 21 -1.78 4.99 9.18
N PHE A 22 -1.22 3.90 8.69
CA PHE A 22 -0.14 3.95 7.71
C PHE A 22 -0.57 4.65 6.41
N TYR A 23 -1.63 4.17 5.77
CA TYR A 23 -2.04 4.71 4.47
C TYR A 23 -2.66 6.11 4.57
N VAL A 24 -3.42 6.41 5.61
CA VAL A 24 -4.10 7.70 5.78
C VAL A 24 -3.20 8.74 6.43
N ASN A 25 -2.66 8.44 7.61
CA ASN A 25 -1.93 9.44 8.39
C ASN A 25 -0.47 9.57 7.95
N LYS A 26 0.20 8.46 7.65
CA LYS A 26 1.61 8.49 7.25
C LYS A 26 1.80 8.77 5.77
N LEU A 27 1.07 8.08 4.89
CA LEU A 27 1.17 8.30 3.44
C LEU A 27 0.30 9.45 2.95
N GLY A 28 -0.71 9.85 3.71
CA GLY A 28 -1.54 11.03 3.40
C GLY A 28 -2.65 10.80 2.38
N PHE A 29 -3.05 9.55 2.14
CA PHE A 29 -4.17 9.28 1.25
C PHE A 29 -5.49 9.76 1.84
N GLU A 30 -6.32 10.40 1.02
CA GLU A 30 -7.64 10.88 1.39
C GLU A 30 -8.64 9.73 1.44
N ILE A 31 -9.43 9.65 2.53
CA ILE A 31 -10.52 8.69 2.65
C ILE A 31 -11.68 9.11 1.77
N ILE A 32 -12.12 8.22 0.87
CA ILE A 32 -13.31 8.40 0.06
C ILE A 32 -14.52 7.83 0.80
N ARG A 33 -14.37 6.62 1.35
CA ARG A 33 -15.40 5.92 2.11
C ARG A 33 -14.76 4.90 3.04
N GLU A 34 -15.48 4.58 4.10
CA GLU A 34 -15.04 3.58 5.07
C GLU A 34 -16.28 2.80 5.54
N ASN A 35 -16.31 1.51 5.29
CA ASN A 35 -17.48 0.68 5.55
C ASN A 35 -17.11 -0.59 6.30
N PRO A 36 -17.78 -0.87 7.44
CA PRO A 36 -17.73 -2.20 8.01
C PRO A 36 -18.48 -3.18 7.10
N ARG A 37 -18.01 -4.42 7.06
CA ARG A 37 -18.67 -5.52 6.36
C ARG A 37 -18.97 -6.65 7.37
N PRO A 38 -20.07 -6.56 8.13
CA PRO A 38 -20.35 -7.50 9.20
C PRO A 38 -20.40 -8.97 8.75
N GLU A 39 -20.91 -9.22 7.56
CA GLU A 39 -21.02 -10.57 6.98
C GLU A 39 -19.66 -11.17 6.61
N ARG A 40 -18.62 -10.34 6.49
CA ARG A 40 -17.24 -10.75 6.21
C ARG A 40 -16.33 -10.59 7.42
N HIS A 41 -16.82 -10.01 8.50
CA HIS A 41 -16.06 -9.69 9.71
C HIS A 41 -14.84 -8.82 9.41
N ASP A 42 -14.98 -7.86 8.49
CA ASP A 42 -13.87 -6.96 8.13
C ASP A 42 -14.37 -5.55 7.80
N TYR A 43 -13.44 -4.72 7.36
CA TYR A 43 -13.68 -3.35 6.92
C TYR A 43 -13.17 -3.17 5.49
N LYS A 44 -13.82 -2.30 4.75
CA LYS A 44 -13.39 -1.86 3.42
C LYS A 44 -13.15 -0.35 3.48
N LEU A 45 -11.89 0.05 3.31
CA LEU A 45 -11.48 1.45 3.28
C LEU A 45 -11.13 1.83 1.85
N GLY A 46 -11.84 2.82 1.30
CA GLY A 46 -11.54 3.37 -0.02
C GLY A 46 -10.74 4.65 0.09
N LEU A 47 -9.61 4.70 -0.59
CA LEU A 47 -8.69 5.83 -0.60
C LEU A 47 -8.53 6.39 -2.01
N ARG A 48 -8.38 7.72 -2.13
CA ARG A 48 -8.11 8.36 -3.41
C ARG A 48 -6.61 8.30 -3.72
N CYS A 49 -6.29 7.83 -4.92
CA CYS A 49 -4.92 7.82 -5.44
C CYS A 49 -4.93 8.35 -6.88
N GLY A 50 -4.84 9.69 -7.04
CA GLY A 50 -4.99 10.30 -8.37
C GLY A 50 -6.36 9.97 -8.97
N ASP A 51 -6.37 9.38 -10.15
CA ASP A 51 -7.59 8.99 -10.86
C ASP A 51 -8.09 7.59 -10.51
N ILE A 52 -7.38 6.87 -9.67
CA ILE A 52 -7.78 5.53 -9.22
C ILE A 52 -8.03 5.53 -7.72
N GLU A 53 -8.57 4.41 -7.22
CA GLU A 53 -8.74 4.19 -5.80
C GLU A 53 -7.82 3.07 -5.31
N LEU A 54 -7.40 3.17 -4.04
CA LEU A 54 -6.85 2.06 -3.29
C LEU A 54 -7.92 1.58 -2.32
N GLU A 55 -8.18 0.29 -2.30
CA GLU A 55 -9.10 -0.32 -1.35
C GLU A 55 -8.30 -1.16 -0.35
N ILE A 56 -8.50 -0.91 0.92
CA ILE A 56 -7.82 -1.63 2.01
C ILE A 56 -8.87 -2.51 2.69
N PHE A 57 -8.60 -3.81 2.73
CA PHE A 57 -9.48 -4.80 3.36
C PHE A 57 -8.76 -5.44 4.54
N GLY A 58 -9.37 -5.43 5.70
CA GLY A 58 -8.81 -6.07 6.88
C GLY A 58 -9.77 -6.03 8.05
N ASN A 59 -9.46 -6.80 9.08
CA ASN A 59 -10.21 -6.78 10.32
C ASN A 59 -9.36 -6.20 11.45
N LYS A 60 -10.04 -5.77 12.52
CA LYS A 60 -9.37 -5.34 13.74
C LYS A 60 -8.91 -6.59 14.50
N THR A 61 -7.69 -6.55 14.99
CA THR A 61 -7.14 -7.67 15.77
C THR A 61 -7.89 -7.92 17.08
N SER A 62 -8.64 -6.90 17.55
CA SER A 62 -9.50 -7.01 18.74
C SER A 62 -10.86 -7.66 18.47
N ASP A 63 -11.22 -7.89 17.19
CA ASP A 63 -12.49 -8.54 16.84
C ASP A 63 -12.44 -10.02 17.22
N SER A 64 -13.53 -10.53 17.82
CA SER A 64 -13.63 -11.95 18.23
C SER A 64 -13.60 -12.92 17.04
N ASN A 65 -13.92 -12.46 15.84
CA ASN A 65 -13.88 -13.23 14.60
C ASN A 65 -12.58 -13.00 13.81
N TYR A 66 -11.59 -12.32 14.41
CA TYR A 66 -10.34 -12.06 13.74
C TYR A 66 -9.62 -13.39 13.40
N VAL A 67 -9.23 -13.51 12.14
CA VAL A 67 -8.35 -14.58 11.65
C VAL A 67 -7.20 -13.92 10.90
N GLU A 68 -5.97 -14.19 11.33
CA GLU A 68 -4.81 -13.60 10.67
C GLU A 68 -4.70 -14.13 9.24
N PRO A 69 -4.68 -13.24 8.23
CA PRO A 69 -4.46 -13.69 6.85
C PRO A 69 -3.04 -14.24 6.68
N PRO A 70 -2.84 -15.18 5.74
CA PRO A 70 -1.50 -15.71 5.48
C PRO A 70 -0.56 -14.63 4.99
N LYS A 71 0.69 -14.69 5.46
CA LYS A 71 1.73 -13.76 5.05
C LYS A 71 2.20 -14.07 3.64
N ARG A 72 2.52 -13.02 2.89
CA ARG A 72 3.12 -13.15 1.59
C ARG A 72 4.57 -13.63 1.72
N PRO A 73 4.98 -14.72 1.04
CA PRO A 73 6.37 -15.15 1.09
C PRO A 73 7.28 -14.18 0.33
N SER A 74 8.50 -13.99 0.84
CA SER A 74 9.51 -13.18 0.16
C SER A 74 10.24 -13.97 -0.94
N TYR A 75 10.32 -15.29 -0.78
CA TYR A 75 10.93 -16.19 -1.75
C TYR A 75 10.42 -17.63 -1.58
N PRO A 76 10.03 -18.33 -2.66
CA PRO A 76 9.78 -17.72 -3.99
C PRO A 76 8.64 -16.71 -3.92
N GLU A 77 8.69 -15.71 -4.77
CA GLU A 77 7.63 -14.71 -4.83
C GLU A 77 6.31 -15.35 -5.28
N ALA A 78 5.21 -14.99 -4.64
CA ALA A 78 3.89 -15.51 -4.98
C ALA A 78 3.39 -14.94 -6.30
N CYS A 79 2.63 -15.73 -7.05
CA CYS A 79 1.94 -15.24 -8.24
C CYS A 79 0.96 -14.11 -7.87
N GLY A 80 0.77 -13.17 -8.78
CA GLY A 80 -0.11 -12.02 -8.60
C GLY A 80 0.66 -10.70 -8.61
N LEU A 81 0.10 -9.70 -7.96
CA LEU A 81 0.75 -8.40 -7.86
C LEU A 81 2.05 -8.52 -7.06
N ARG A 82 3.14 -8.02 -7.62
CA ARG A 82 4.45 -8.04 -6.98
C ARG A 82 4.62 -6.88 -6.02
N HIS A 83 4.29 -5.68 -6.47
CA HIS A 83 4.34 -4.43 -5.70
C HIS A 83 3.44 -3.38 -6.34
N LEU A 84 3.29 -2.26 -5.66
CA LEU A 84 2.59 -1.09 -6.15
C LEU A 84 3.59 0.05 -6.27
N ALA A 85 3.66 0.72 -7.43
CA ALA A 85 4.59 1.80 -7.67
C ALA A 85 3.85 3.14 -7.78
N PHE A 86 4.38 4.16 -7.13
CA PHE A 86 3.89 5.53 -7.17
C PHE A 86 4.87 6.42 -7.93
N ARG A 87 4.37 7.22 -8.85
CA ARG A 87 5.19 8.23 -9.52
C ARG A 87 5.41 9.42 -8.59
N VAL A 88 6.65 9.86 -8.48
CA VAL A 88 7.02 11.05 -7.71
C VAL A 88 7.94 11.94 -8.56
N THR A 89 8.02 13.24 -8.23
CA THR A 89 8.87 14.20 -8.95
C THR A 89 10.12 14.59 -8.17
N ASN A 90 10.13 14.37 -6.86
CA ASN A 90 11.26 14.65 -5.96
C ASN A 90 11.41 13.51 -4.97
N ILE A 91 12.05 12.44 -5.42
CA ILE A 91 12.14 11.21 -4.65
C ILE A 91 12.90 11.40 -3.32
N GLU A 92 13.97 12.19 -3.31
CA GLU A 92 14.75 12.45 -2.09
C GLU A 92 13.89 13.19 -1.04
N GLY A 93 13.07 14.15 -1.48
CA GLY A 93 12.13 14.85 -0.60
C GLY A 93 11.09 13.92 -0.01
N VAL A 94 10.51 13.05 -0.84
CA VAL A 94 9.50 12.07 -0.38
C VAL A 94 10.13 11.07 0.61
N VAL A 95 11.31 10.55 0.31
CA VAL A 95 12.03 9.65 1.23
C VAL A 95 12.27 10.32 2.58
N LYS A 96 12.70 11.58 2.57
CA LYS A 96 12.92 12.33 3.82
C LYS A 96 11.64 12.46 4.65
N GLU A 97 10.51 12.76 4.00
CA GLU A 97 9.22 12.83 4.69
C GLU A 97 8.80 11.48 5.27
N LEU A 98 8.97 10.39 4.52
CA LEU A 98 8.66 9.05 4.99
C LEU A 98 9.53 8.66 6.20
N GLU A 99 10.83 8.93 6.14
CA GLU A 99 11.74 8.65 7.25
C GLU A 99 11.41 9.46 8.50
N GLN A 100 10.97 10.70 8.36
CA GLN A 100 10.51 11.52 9.49
C GLN A 100 9.27 10.92 10.16
N LYS A 101 8.50 10.13 9.44
CA LYS A 101 7.32 9.42 9.96
C LYS A 101 7.63 7.99 10.41
N GLY A 102 8.91 7.63 10.47
CA GLY A 102 9.36 6.32 10.93
C GLY A 102 9.28 5.21 9.88
N ILE A 103 9.14 5.57 8.60
CA ILE A 103 9.11 4.61 7.50
C ILE A 103 10.49 4.54 6.86
N SER A 104 11.14 3.38 6.95
CA SER A 104 12.46 3.17 6.35
C SER A 104 12.34 2.92 4.85
N CYS A 105 13.17 3.61 4.07
CA CYS A 105 13.28 3.39 2.65
C CYS A 105 14.64 2.76 2.33
N GLN A 106 14.67 1.95 1.26
CA GLN A 106 15.94 1.50 0.69
C GLN A 106 16.72 2.71 0.13
N PRO A 107 18.05 2.60 -0.08
CA PRO A 107 18.79 3.66 -0.76
C PRO A 107 18.21 3.95 -2.15
N VAL A 108 18.08 5.23 -2.47
CA VAL A 108 17.65 5.65 -3.82
C VAL A 108 18.69 5.18 -4.83
N ARG A 109 18.22 4.57 -5.92
CA ARG A 109 19.08 4.11 -7.01
C ARG A 109 18.41 4.38 -8.36
N LYS A 110 19.17 4.24 -9.43
CA LYS A 110 18.62 4.32 -10.78
C LYS A 110 18.10 2.97 -11.23
N ASP A 111 16.91 2.95 -11.81
CA ASP A 111 16.41 1.81 -12.54
C ASP A 111 17.28 1.63 -13.79
N THR A 112 17.89 0.46 -13.96
CA THR A 112 18.78 0.18 -15.07
C THR A 112 18.09 0.15 -16.42
N PHE A 113 16.77 -0.03 -16.45
CA PHE A 113 15.98 -0.10 -17.68
C PHE A 113 15.42 1.25 -18.11
N THR A 114 15.07 2.13 -17.16
CA THR A 114 14.49 3.46 -17.45
C THR A 114 15.49 4.59 -17.27
N GLY A 115 16.53 4.41 -16.46
CA GLY A 115 17.48 5.45 -16.08
C GLY A 115 16.94 6.41 -15.03
N GLU A 116 15.69 6.24 -14.60
CA GLU A 116 15.04 7.08 -13.62
C GLU A 116 15.35 6.63 -12.19
N LYS A 117 15.24 7.55 -11.24
CA LYS A 117 15.45 7.23 -9.82
C LYS A 117 14.27 6.43 -9.27
N MET A 118 14.57 5.50 -8.42
CA MET A 118 13.58 4.65 -7.77
C MET A 118 14.06 4.19 -6.40
N THR A 119 13.13 3.80 -5.55
CA THR A 119 13.40 3.14 -4.27
C THR A 119 12.17 2.36 -3.81
N PHE A 120 12.37 1.53 -2.78
CA PHE A 120 11.31 0.76 -2.16
C PHE A 120 11.19 1.06 -0.67
N PHE A 121 9.98 0.96 -0.18
CA PHE A 121 9.63 0.85 1.23
C PHE A 121 8.53 -0.21 1.34
N ALA A 122 8.00 -0.44 2.52
CA ALA A 122 6.98 -1.48 2.73
C ALA A 122 5.84 -0.96 3.58
N ASP A 123 4.65 -1.51 3.37
CA ASP A 123 3.53 -1.31 4.28
C ASP A 123 3.71 -2.17 5.55
N PRO A 124 2.82 -2.05 6.56
CA PRO A 124 2.96 -2.82 7.81
C PRO A 124 3.00 -4.34 7.64
N ASP A 125 2.44 -4.87 6.56
CA ASP A 125 2.45 -6.29 6.25
C ASP A 125 3.61 -6.72 5.33
N GLY A 126 4.51 -5.80 5.02
CA GLY A 126 5.65 -6.10 4.16
C GLY A 126 5.32 -6.05 2.67
N LEU A 127 4.17 -5.52 2.27
CA LEU A 127 3.88 -5.29 0.85
C LEU A 127 4.87 -4.26 0.31
N PRO A 128 5.67 -4.61 -0.74
CA PRO A 128 6.59 -3.64 -1.31
C PRO A 128 5.83 -2.50 -1.99
N LEU A 129 6.26 -1.28 -1.69
CA LEU A 129 5.77 -0.06 -2.32
C LEU A 129 6.96 0.66 -2.95
N GLU A 130 6.83 1.03 -4.22
CA GLU A 130 7.90 1.67 -4.96
C GLU A 130 7.62 3.15 -5.15
N LEU A 131 8.67 3.96 -5.04
CA LEU A 131 8.69 5.33 -5.56
C LEU A 131 9.49 5.34 -6.84
N HIS A 132 8.96 5.94 -7.90
CA HIS A 132 9.59 6.01 -9.21
C HIS A 132 9.42 7.40 -9.82
N GLU A 133 10.53 8.03 -10.25
CA GLU A 133 10.50 9.30 -11.00
C GLU A 133 10.14 9.10 -12.47
#